data_71a881cc10aee668a5b66f0e88d7f33b
#
_entry.id   71a881cc10aee668a5b66f0e88d7f33b
#
_cell.length_a   1.000
_cell.length_b   1.000
_cell.length_c   1.000
_cell.angle_alpha   90.00
_cell.angle_beta   90.00
_cell.angle_gamma   90.00
#
_symmetry.space_group_name_H-M   'P 1'
#
loop_
_entity.id
_entity.type
_entity.pdbx_description
1 polymer ?
#
loop_
_entity_poly.entity_id
_entity_poly.type
_entity_poly.pdbx_seq_one_letter_code
_entity_poly.pdbx_strand_id
1 'polypeptide(L)'
;MRWAPKPCASPPWPTSPQGDADVRRALEETRAAVADGADEVDLVYPYAALLAGDAQPGRDLVAACREACGERAVLKVILETGALAQPELIRQASRDAIAAGAQFIKTSTGKVPVNATPEAAALMLGVIAEQGGTVGFKAAGGLRTLADARCYIELARTTLGAHWVTPEHLRLGASGLLAELLKTLGAAGEPVASAGY
;
A
#
# COMPACT_ATOMS: atom_id res chain seq x y z
N MET A 1 24.46 -9.43 -8.77
CA MET A 1 23.21 -10.15 -8.57
C MET A 1 22.17 -9.58 -9.54
N ARG A 2 21.64 -10.34 -10.49
CA ARG A 2 20.58 -9.90 -11.41
C ARG A 2 19.25 -10.07 -10.68
N TRP A 3 18.64 -8.96 -10.29
CA TRP A 3 17.25 -8.95 -9.86
C TRP A 3 16.38 -9.17 -11.12
N ALA A 4 15.76 -10.33 -11.23
CA ALA A 4 14.75 -10.60 -12.24
C ALA A 4 13.40 -10.63 -11.53
N PRO A 5 12.50 -9.65 -11.76
CA PRO A 5 11.15 -9.74 -11.22
C PRO A 5 10.47 -10.95 -11.84
N LYS A 6 10.03 -11.89 -11.01
CA LYS A 6 9.02 -12.86 -11.45
C LYS A 6 7.76 -12.05 -11.85
N PRO A 7 7.09 -12.40 -12.95
CA PRO A 7 5.83 -11.75 -13.28
C PRO A 7 4.88 -11.99 -12.11
N CYS A 8 4.57 -10.94 -11.38
CA CYS A 8 3.55 -10.95 -10.36
C CYS A 8 2.20 -11.14 -11.08
N ALA A 9 1.70 -12.36 -11.13
CA ALA A 9 0.29 -12.58 -11.35
C ALA A 9 -0.39 -11.95 -10.14
N SER A 10 -0.95 -10.75 -10.32
CA SER A 10 -1.74 -10.10 -9.28
C SER A 10 -2.98 -10.96 -9.06
N PRO A 11 -3.07 -11.73 -7.97
CA PRO A 11 -4.33 -12.36 -7.62
C PRO A 11 -5.36 -11.27 -7.32
N PRO A 12 -6.65 -11.54 -7.46
CA PRO A 12 -7.66 -10.62 -6.98
C PRO A 12 -7.39 -10.27 -5.53
N TRP A 13 -7.59 -9.01 -5.17
CA TRP A 13 -7.37 -8.48 -3.82
C TRP A 13 -8.05 -9.37 -2.78
N PRO A 14 -7.38 -9.75 -1.66
CA PRO A 14 -7.95 -10.63 -0.63
C PRO A 14 -9.17 -10.06 0.10
N THR A 15 -9.60 -8.86 -0.23
CA THR A 15 -10.89 -8.28 0.19
C THR A 15 -11.49 -7.54 -0.98
N SER A 16 -12.83 -7.40 -0.99
CA SER A 16 -13.47 -6.62 -2.04
C SER A 16 -12.94 -5.18 -2.02
N PRO A 17 -12.88 -4.50 -3.18
CA PRO A 17 -12.48 -3.09 -3.24
C PRO A 17 -13.36 -2.18 -2.38
N GLN A 18 -14.53 -2.66 -1.96
CA GLN A 18 -15.46 -1.96 -1.08
C GLN A 18 -15.05 -1.99 0.40
N GLY A 19 -13.96 -2.67 0.76
CA GLY A 19 -13.48 -2.72 2.14
C GLY A 19 -14.44 -3.46 3.07
N ASP A 20 -14.98 -4.60 2.62
CA ASP A 20 -15.78 -5.47 3.48
C ASP A 20 -14.89 -6.16 4.55
N ALA A 21 -15.52 -6.58 5.64
CA ALA A 21 -14.84 -7.17 6.78
C ALA A 21 -14.91 -8.71 6.78
N ASP A 22 -14.97 -9.35 5.60
CA ASP A 22 -14.97 -10.82 5.52
C ASP A 22 -13.56 -11.38 5.80
N VAL A 23 -13.27 -11.53 7.09
CA VAL A 23 -11.98 -12.06 7.58
C VAL A 23 -11.70 -13.47 7.03
N ARG A 24 -12.72 -14.32 6.94
CA ARG A 24 -12.54 -15.69 6.46
C ARG A 24 -12.08 -15.72 5.00
N ARG A 25 -12.75 -14.96 4.14
CA ARG A 25 -12.41 -14.86 2.73
C ARG A 25 -11.01 -14.28 2.55
N ALA A 26 -10.70 -13.17 3.21
CA ALA A 26 -9.39 -12.54 3.12
C ALA A 26 -8.27 -13.50 3.57
N LEU A 27 -8.50 -14.27 4.62
CA LEU A 27 -7.57 -15.25 5.15
C LEU A 27 -7.33 -16.41 4.15
N GLU A 28 -8.40 -16.94 3.55
CA GLU A 28 -8.32 -17.99 2.52
C GLU A 28 -7.52 -17.51 1.30
N GLU A 29 -7.83 -16.32 0.79
CA GLU A 29 -7.14 -15.72 -0.35
C GLU A 29 -5.67 -15.39 -0.04
N THR A 30 -5.37 -14.89 1.17
CA THR A 30 -3.99 -14.66 1.63
C THR A 30 -3.20 -15.96 1.68
N ARG A 31 -3.75 -17.01 2.26
CA ARG A 31 -3.09 -18.32 2.33
C ARG A 31 -2.83 -18.92 0.95
N ALA A 32 -3.81 -18.79 0.03
CA ALA A 32 -3.65 -19.24 -1.34
C ALA A 32 -2.51 -18.48 -2.04
N ALA A 33 -2.49 -17.15 -1.97
CA ALA A 33 -1.43 -16.34 -2.55
C ALA A 33 -0.04 -16.70 -2.02
N VAL A 34 0.09 -16.89 -0.71
CA VAL A 34 1.37 -17.32 -0.09
C VAL A 34 1.78 -18.73 -0.52
N ALA A 35 0.83 -19.66 -0.64
CA ALA A 35 1.08 -21.01 -1.11
C ALA A 35 1.53 -21.02 -2.58
N ASP A 36 1.00 -20.14 -3.41
CA ASP A 36 1.38 -19.94 -4.82
C ASP A 36 2.73 -19.21 -4.98
N GLY A 37 3.36 -18.80 -3.87
CA GLY A 37 4.69 -18.20 -3.84
C GLY A 37 4.70 -16.67 -3.99
N ALA A 38 3.65 -15.98 -3.58
CA ALA A 38 3.65 -14.53 -3.51
C ALA A 38 4.67 -14.03 -2.47
N ASP A 39 5.54 -13.09 -2.87
CA ASP A 39 6.48 -12.42 -1.97
C ASP A 39 5.80 -11.30 -1.18
N GLU A 40 4.66 -10.80 -1.67
CA GLU A 40 3.93 -9.67 -1.08
C GLU A 40 2.41 -9.84 -1.28
N VAL A 41 1.63 -9.49 -0.26
CA VAL A 41 0.16 -9.50 -0.28
C VAL A 41 -0.37 -8.11 0.00
N ASP A 42 -1.21 -7.58 -0.88
CA ASP A 42 -1.91 -6.30 -0.71
C ASP A 42 -3.32 -6.57 -0.13
N LEU A 43 -3.59 -6.19 1.11
CA LEU A 43 -4.86 -6.36 1.81
C LEU A 43 -5.61 -5.02 1.88
N VAL A 44 -6.90 -5.00 1.56
CA VAL A 44 -7.72 -3.79 1.76
C VAL A 44 -8.22 -3.74 3.19
N TYR A 45 -7.97 -2.63 3.89
CA TYR A 45 -8.49 -2.36 5.22
C TYR A 45 -10.02 -2.22 5.15
N PRO A 46 -10.80 -2.75 6.10
CA PRO A 46 -12.25 -2.63 6.09
C PRO A 46 -12.70 -1.23 6.52
N TYR A 47 -12.37 -0.24 5.70
CA TYR A 47 -12.62 1.18 5.97
C TYR A 47 -14.09 1.51 6.18
N ALA A 48 -15.01 0.72 5.61
CA ALA A 48 -16.46 0.92 5.83
C ALA A 48 -16.86 0.69 7.29
N ALA A 49 -16.26 -0.30 7.97
CA ALA A 49 -16.48 -0.53 9.39
C ALA A 49 -15.94 0.64 10.23
N LEU A 50 -14.75 1.13 9.90
CA LEU A 50 -14.16 2.28 10.58
C LEU A 50 -15.00 3.55 10.40
N LEU A 51 -15.53 3.79 9.20
CA LEU A 51 -16.47 4.91 8.94
C LEU A 51 -17.75 4.79 9.75
N ALA A 52 -18.20 3.57 10.06
CA ALA A 52 -19.32 3.30 10.95
C ALA A 52 -18.98 3.39 12.46
N GLY A 53 -17.71 3.72 12.79
CA GLY A 53 -17.23 3.85 14.17
C GLY A 53 -16.68 2.57 14.79
N ASP A 54 -16.57 1.47 14.03
CA ASP A 54 -16.03 0.21 14.50
C ASP A 54 -14.65 -0.06 13.88
N ALA A 55 -13.61 0.08 14.67
CA ALA A 55 -12.23 -0.16 14.27
C ALA A 55 -11.77 -1.61 14.50
N GLN A 56 -12.52 -2.43 15.25
CA GLN A 56 -12.09 -3.77 15.62
C GLN A 56 -11.95 -4.71 14.43
N PRO A 57 -12.88 -4.73 13.44
CA PRO A 57 -12.74 -5.57 12.25
C PRO A 57 -11.45 -5.32 11.47
N GLY A 58 -10.97 -4.08 11.45
CA GLY A 58 -9.70 -3.74 10.79
C GLY A 58 -8.50 -4.37 11.46
N ARG A 59 -8.41 -4.29 12.78
CA ARG A 59 -7.34 -4.89 13.57
C ARG A 59 -7.32 -6.41 13.43
N ASP A 60 -8.49 -7.04 13.57
CA ASP A 60 -8.63 -8.50 13.50
C ASP A 60 -8.25 -9.02 12.10
N LEU A 61 -8.72 -8.36 11.04
CA LEU A 61 -8.43 -8.72 9.66
C LEU A 61 -6.92 -8.63 9.35
N VAL A 62 -6.30 -7.53 9.73
CA VAL A 62 -4.86 -7.32 9.48
C VAL A 62 -4.03 -8.34 10.26
N ALA A 63 -4.34 -8.57 11.55
CA ALA A 63 -3.64 -9.54 12.37
C ALA A 63 -3.74 -10.96 11.81
N ALA A 64 -4.95 -11.40 11.40
CA ALA A 64 -5.16 -12.72 10.82
C ALA A 64 -4.39 -12.91 9.50
N CYS A 65 -4.41 -11.91 8.60
CA CYS A 65 -3.66 -11.96 7.35
C CYS A 65 -2.15 -11.88 7.58
N ARG A 66 -1.69 -11.12 8.59
CA ARG A 66 -0.27 -11.08 8.96
C ARG A 66 0.24 -12.43 9.44
N GLU A 67 -0.54 -13.12 10.27
CA GLU A 67 -0.24 -14.49 10.69
C GLU A 67 -0.17 -15.44 9.49
N ALA A 68 -1.11 -15.33 8.54
CA ALA A 68 -1.12 -16.16 7.34
C ALA A 68 0.08 -15.92 6.41
N CYS A 69 0.57 -14.68 6.33
CA CYS A 69 1.80 -14.36 5.59
C CYS A 69 3.04 -14.99 6.24
N GLY A 70 3.09 -15.09 7.57
CA GLY A 70 4.25 -15.57 8.31
C GLY A 70 5.51 -14.80 7.92
N GLU A 71 6.64 -15.48 7.78
CA GLU A 71 7.91 -14.89 7.33
C GLU A 71 8.08 -14.94 5.80
N ARG A 72 7.13 -15.55 5.08
CA ARG A 72 7.26 -15.81 3.63
C ARG A 72 6.82 -14.64 2.76
N ALA A 73 5.88 -13.83 3.22
CA ALA A 73 5.33 -12.73 2.43
C ALA A 73 5.20 -11.46 3.24
N VAL A 74 5.43 -10.32 2.59
CA VAL A 74 5.22 -8.99 3.16
C VAL A 74 3.75 -8.61 3.06
N LEU A 75 3.13 -8.24 4.18
CA LEU A 75 1.76 -7.72 4.20
C LEU A 75 1.75 -6.20 4.00
N LYS A 76 1.06 -5.76 2.96
CA LYS A 76 0.75 -4.34 2.71
C LYS A 76 -0.73 -4.09 2.90
N VAL A 77 -1.08 -3.11 3.72
CA VAL A 77 -2.47 -2.76 4.02
C VAL A 77 -2.86 -1.48 3.30
N ILE A 78 -3.88 -1.58 2.43
CA ILE A 78 -4.45 -0.47 1.68
C ILE A 78 -5.52 0.19 2.55
N LEU A 79 -5.29 1.44 2.96
CA LEU A 79 -6.20 2.15 3.85
C LEU A 79 -7.41 2.76 3.13
N GLU A 80 -7.31 2.95 1.82
CA GLU A 80 -8.29 3.65 0.96
C GLU A 80 -8.56 5.07 1.46
N THR A 81 -7.49 5.86 1.51
CA THR A 81 -7.51 7.21 2.12
C THR A 81 -8.53 8.16 1.51
N GLY A 82 -8.86 7.98 0.22
CA GLY A 82 -9.90 8.76 -0.46
C GLY A 82 -11.32 8.47 0.04
N ALA A 83 -11.58 7.24 0.51
CA ALA A 83 -12.84 6.88 1.14
C ALA A 83 -12.91 7.34 2.61
N LEU A 84 -11.82 7.19 3.35
CA LEU A 84 -11.73 7.66 4.74
C LEU A 84 -11.85 9.17 4.84
N ALA A 85 -11.26 9.93 3.92
CA ALA A 85 -11.32 11.39 3.74
C ALA A 85 -10.90 12.23 4.97
N GLN A 86 -11.27 11.84 6.18
CA GLN A 86 -11.01 12.57 7.41
C GLN A 86 -9.61 12.28 7.95
N PRO A 87 -8.81 13.31 8.32
CA PRO A 87 -7.45 13.14 8.84
C PRO A 87 -7.35 12.18 10.02
N GLU A 88 -8.30 12.25 10.95
CA GLU A 88 -8.29 11.41 12.16
C GLU A 88 -8.52 9.94 11.83
N LEU A 89 -9.41 9.62 10.88
CA LEU A 89 -9.66 8.25 10.44
C LEU A 89 -8.47 7.68 9.68
N ILE A 90 -7.78 8.49 8.87
CA ILE A 90 -6.55 8.09 8.19
C ILE A 90 -5.46 7.76 9.22
N ARG A 91 -5.26 8.62 10.23
CA ARG A 91 -4.31 8.36 11.32
C ARG A 91 -4.68 7.11 12.12
N GLN A 92 -5.95 6.94 12.45
CA GLN A 92 -6.44 5.77 13.19
C GLN A 92 -6.21 4.49 12.40
N ALA A 93 -6.66 4.43 11.14
CA ALA A 93 -6.43 3.25 10.28
C ALA A 93 -4.94 2.92 10.12
N SER A 94 -4.08 3.96 10.00
CA SER A 94 -2.62 3.78 9.95
C SER A 94 -2.09 3.14 11.22
N ARG A 95 -2.46 3.66 12.41
CA ARG A 95 -2.05 3.11 13.71
C ARG A 95 -2.55 1.69 13.91
N ASP A 96 -3.83 1.43 13.62
CA ASP A 96 -4.45 0.12 13.77
C ASP A 96 -3.78 -0.92 12.85
N ALA A 97 -3.53 -0.58 11.59
CA ALA A 97 -2.86 -1.47 10.65
C ALA A 97 -1.41 -1.80 11.09
N ILE A 98 -0.65 -0.79 11.51
CA ILE A 98 0.73 -0.97 11.99
C ILE A 98 0.75 -1.83 13.27
N ALA A 99 -0.09 -1.50 14.25
CA ALA A 99 -0.18 -2.25 15.50
C ALA A 99 -0.61 -3.71 15.28
N ALA A 100 -1.42 -3.98 14.26
CA ALA A 100 -1.83 -5.33 13.88
C ALA A 100 -0.79 -6.07 13.02
N GLY A 101 0.38 -5.46 12.73
CA GLY A 101 1.52 -6.10 12.10
C GLY A 101 1.68 -5.84 10.60
N ALA A 102 1.01 -4.84 10.03
CA ALA A 102 1.28 -4.42 8.67
C ALA A 102 2.76 -4.02 8.50
N GLN A 103 3.40 -4.51 7.45
CA GLN A 103 4.79 -4.16 7.12
C GLN A 103 4.87 -3.01 6.13
N PHE A 104 3.78 -2.74 5.42
CA PHE A 104 3.55 -1.53 4.62
C PHE A 104 2.13 -1.03 4.83
N ILE A 105 1.97 0.29 4.83
CA ILE A 105 0.67 0.92 4.64
C ILE A 105 0.63 1.61 3.26
N LYS A 106 -0.48 1.44 2.56
CA LYS A 106 -0.67 1.93 1.19
C LYS A 106 -1.89 2.85 1.13
N THR A 107 -1.82 3.91 0.35
CA THR A 107 -2.90 4.90 0.27
C THR A 107 -4.19 4.32 -0.30
N SER A 108 -4.13 3.70 -1.49
CA SER A 108 -5.35 3.47 -2.28
C SER A 108 -5.28 2.21 -3.14
N THR A 109 -6.45 1.67 -3.48
CA THR A 109 -6.61 0.59 -4.47
C THR A 109 -6.43 1.08 -5.91
N GLY A 110 -6.75 2.32 -6.19
CA GLY A 110 -6.89 2.86 -7.54
C GLY A 110 -8.31 2.72 -8.12
N LYS A 111 -9.27 2.24 -7.34
CA LYS A 111 -10.66 1.96 -7.78
C LYS A 111 -11.68 3.01 -7.30
N VAL A 112 -11.25 3.96 -6.47
CA VAL A 112 -12.09 5.06 -5.98
C VAL A 112 -11.72 6.37 -6.68
N PRO A 113 -12.63 7.37 -6.67
CA PRO A 113 -12.39 8.65 -7.35
C PRO A 113 -11.17 9.41 -6.84
N VAL A 114 -10.94 9.40 -5.51
CA VAL A 114 -9.81 10.05 -4.87
C VAL A 114 -8.81 8.98 -4.44
N ASN A 115 -7.58 9.10 -4.92
CA ASN A 115 -6.51 8.16 -4.62
C ASN A 115 -5.45 8.79 -3.71
N ALA A 116 -4.15 8.55 -3.99
CA ALA A 116 -3.08 9.15 -3.21
C ALA A 116 -3.11 10.68 -3.29
N THR A 117 -3.04 11.34 -2.13
CA THR A 117 -2.83 12.78 -2.04
C THR A 117 -1.63 13.09 -1.14
N PRO A 118 -0.91 14.21 -1.35
CA PRO A 118 0.20 14.60 -0.49
C PRO A 118 -0.23 14.76 0.98
N GLU A 119 -1.44 15.26 1.23
CA GLU A 119 -2.00 15.46 2.57
C GLU A 119 -2.20 14.12 3.29
N ALA A 120 -2.82 13.13 2.63
CA ALA A 120 -2.99 11.80 3.18
C ALA A 120 -1.63 11.11 3.42
N ALA A 121 -0.70 11.27 2.48
CA ALA A 121 0.65 10.73 2.62
C ALA A 121 1.40 11.34 3.81
N ALA A 122 1.30 12.64 4.03
CA ALA A 122 1.91 13.31 5.19
C ALA A 122 1.36 12.78 6.52
N LEU A 123 0.04 12.52 6.59
CA LEU A 123 -0.59 11.91 7.77
C LEU A 123 -0.06 10.50 8.03
N MET A 124 0.00 9.66 7.00
CA MET A 124 0.48 8.29 7.09
C MET A 124 1.97 8.22 7.47
N LEU A 125 2.82 9.02 6.83
CA LEU A 125 4.24 9.10 7.14
C LEU A 125 4.48 9.62 8.56
N GLY A 126 3.68 10.58 9.03
CA GLY A 126 3.70 11.05 10.41
C GLY A 126 3.42 9.92 11.41
N VAL A 127 2.40 9.08 11.14
CA VAL A 127 2.12 7.91 11.99
C VAL A 127 3.25 6.88 11.94
N ILE A 128 3.85 6.63 10.77
CA ILE A 128 5.02 5.75 10.67
C ILE A 128 6.18 6.27 11.54
N ALA A 129 6.45 7.58 11.51
CA ALA A 129 7.48 8.19 12.34
C ALA A 129 7.16 8.06 13.85
N GLU A 130 5.90 8.31 14.26
CA GLU A 130 5.42 8.12 15.63
C GLU A 130 5.61 6.67 16.12
N GLN A 131 5.51 5.69 15.21
CA GLN A 131 5.62 4.24 15.50
C GLN A 131 7.05 3.69 15.31
N GLY A 132 8.05 4.55 15.20
CA GLY A 132 9.46 4.14 15.15
C GLY A 132 10.06 3.97 13.76
N GLY A 133 9.33 4.27 12.68
CA GLY A 133 9.87 4.34 11.32
C GLY A 133 10.20 3.01 10.64
N THR A 134 9.75 1.88 11.19
CA THR A 134 10.10 0.54 10.66
C THR A 134 9.16 0.02 9.58
N VAL A 135 7.95 0.59 9.49
CA VAL A 135 6.94 0.21 8.50
C VAL A 135 7.10 1.01 7.23
N GLY A 136 6.96 0.37 6.07
CA GLY A 136 7.05 1.03 4.77
C GLY A 136 5.77 1.77 4.39
N PHE A 137 5.91 2.71 3.46
CA PHE A 137 4.83 3.49 2.86
C PHE A 137 4.76 3.27 1.34
N LYS A 138 3.55 3.13 0.80
CA LYS A 138 3.32 3.07 -0.64
C LYS A 138 2.25 4.08 -1.05
N ALA A 139 2.64 5.10 -1.82
CA ALA A 139 1.69 5.95 -2.54
C ALA A 139 1.20 5.21 -3.80
N ALA A 140 -0.11 5.10 -4.00
CA ALA A 140 -0.69 4.41 -5.14
C ALA A 140 -1.94 5.10 -5.68
N GLY A 141 -2.05 5.14 -7.02
CA GLY A 141 -3.13 5.80 -7.74
C GLY A 141 -2.92 7.32 -7.88
N GLY A 142 -3.13 7.81 -9.09
CA GLY A 142 -3.02 9.25 -9.38
C GLY A 142 -1.63 9.77 -9.68
N LEU A 143 -0.56 9.03 -9.43
CA LEU A 143 0.82 9.43 -9.75
C LEU A 143 1.06 9.22 -11.25
N ARG A 144 1.36 10.30 -11.96
CA ARG A 144 1.53 10.28 -13.43
C ARG A 144 2.87 10.86 -13.87
N THR A 145 3.42 11.81 -13.13
CA THR A 145 4.58 12.59 -13.51
C THR A 145 5.76 12.41 -12.56
N LEU A 146 6.96 12.77 -13.01
CA LEU A 146 8.13 12.83 -12.14
C LEU A 146 7.96 13.83 -11.00
N ALA A 147 7.19 14.90 -11.20
CA ALA A 147 6.89 15.88 -10.17
C ALA A 147 6.04 15.25 -9.05
N ASP A 148 5.04 14.42 -9.40
CA ASP A 148 4.25 13.67 -8.42
C ASP A 148 5.15 12.75 -7.60
N ALA A 149 6.01 11.96 -8.26
CA ALA A 149 6.95 11.07 -7.59
C ALA A 149 7.86 11.82 -6.61
N ARG A 150 8.43 12.95 -7.06
CA ARG A 150 9.31 13.81 -6.24
C ARG A 150 8.58 14.32 -5.00
N CYS A 151 7.31 14.71 -5.11
CA CYS A 151 6.51 15.16 -3.97
C CYS A 151 6.48 14.13 -2.85
N TYR A 152 6.17 12.87 -3.14
CA TYR A 152 6.12 11.80 -2.13
C TYR A 152 7.49 11.43 -1.57
N ILE A 153 8.53 11.46 -2.41
CA ILE A 153 9.91 11.24 -1.97
C ILE A 153 10.34 12.34 -0.99
N GLU A 154 10.06 13.60 -1.29
CA GLU A 154 10.40 14.72 -0.42
C GLU A 154 9.61 14.72 0.88
N LEU A 155 8.34 14.35 0.86
CA LEU A 155 7.54 14.15 2.07
C LEU A 155 8.16 13.08 2.98
N ALA A 156 8.52 11.93 2.43
CA ALA A 156 9.14 10.86 3.17
C ALA A 156 10.51 11.28 3.73
N ARG A 157 11.34 11.95 2.90
CA ARG A 157 12.66 12.46 3.28
C ARG A 157 12.57 13.48 4.41
N THR A 158 11.60 14.38 4.35
CA THR A 158 11.42 15.44 5.36
C THR A 158 10.91 14.86 6.68
N THR A 159 10.03 13.84 6.62
CA THR A 159 9.39 13.28 7.82
C THR A 159 10.27 12.24 8.53
N LEU A 160 10.97 11.39 7.77
CA LEU A 160 11.68 10.21 8.29
C LEU A 160 13.20 10.25 8.02
N GLY A 161 13.67 11.23 7.26
CA GLY A 161 15.08 11.37 6.90
C GLY A 161 15.45 10.70 5.59
N ALA A 162 16.57 11.16 4.99
CA ALA A 162 17.01 10.66 3.69
C ALA A 162 17.38 9.17 3.69
N HIS A 163 17.88 8.65 4.81
CA HIS A 163 18.25 7.25 4.98
C HIS A 163 17.05 6.29 4.95
N TRP A 164 15.85 6.80 5.23
CA TRP A 164 14.62 6.00 5.20
C TRP A 164 14.09 5.80 3.77
N VAL A 165 14.48 6.65 2.83
CA VAL A 165 14.00 6.60 1.43
C VAL A 165 14.74 5.50 0.67
N THR A 166 14.32 4.27 0.89
CA THR A 166 14.87 3.06 0.27
C THR A 166 13.75 2.18 -0.31
N PRO A 167 14.02 1.23 -1.21
CA PRO A 167 13.01 0.32 -1.73
C PRO A 167 12.31 -0.53 -0.67
N GLU A 168 12.94 -0.72 0.48
CA GLU A 168 12.39 -1.46 1.62
C GLU A 168 11.34 -0.66 2.39
N HIS A 169 11.35 0.68 2.27
CA HIS A 169 10.45 1.55 3.01
C HIS A 169 9.54 2.41 2.15
N LEU A 170 10.01 2.88 0.98
CA LEU A 170 9.22 3.75 0.12
C LEU A 170 8.95 3.12 -1.25
N ARG A 171 7.68 3.07 -1.63
CA ARG A 171 7.28 2.61 -2.97
C ARG A 171 6.24 3.53 -3.59
N LEU A 172 6.28 3.63 -4.91
CA LEU A 172 5.35 4.40 -5.72
C LEU A 172 4.65 3.45 -6.69
N GLY A 173 3.33 3.37 -6.58
CA GLY A 173 2.49 2.51 -7.41
C GLY A 173 1.86 3.30 -8.55
N ALA A 174 2.51 3.31 -9.73
CA ALA A 174 2.03 4.05 -10.89
C ALA A 174 2.56 3.46 -12.20
N SER A 175 1.68 2.91 -13.03
CA SER A 175 2.06 2.39 -14.36
C SER A 175 2.52 3.49 -15.32
N GLY A 176 1.84 4.64 -15.32
CA GLY A 176 2.20 5.78 -16.18
C GLY A 176 3.53 6.42 -15.84
N LEU A 177 3.90 6.47 -14.58
CA LEU A 177 5.18 7.03 -14.11
C LEU A 177 6.38 6.22 -14.61
N LEU A 178 6.27 4.90 -14.68
CA LEU A 178 7.35 4.06 -15.20
C LEU A 178 7.65 4.38 -16.67
N ALA A 179 6.61 4.57 -17.49
CA ALA A 179 6.78 4.95 -18.89
C ALA A 179 7.47 6.31 -19.04
N GLU A 180 7.11 7.29 -18.21
CA GLU A 180 7.74 8.60 -18.19
C GLU A 180 9.20 8.56 -17.74
N LEU A 181 9.50 7.76 -16.70
CA LEU A 181 10.87 7.51 -16.23
C LEU A 181 11.74 6.91 -17.34
N LEU A 182 11.26 5.87 -18.00
CA LEU A 182 11.99 5.21 -19.09
C LEU A 182 12.25 6.17 -20.25
N LYS A 183 11.26 6.99 -20.62
CA LYS A 183 11.43 8.04 -21.64
C LYS A 183 12.49 9.07 -21.24
N THR A 184 12.47 9.54 -20.00
CA THR A 184 13.42 10.53 -19.48
C THR A 184 14.85 9.98 -19.42
N LEU A 185 15.02 8.69 -19.14
CA LEU A 185 16.32 8.01 -19.10
C LEU A 185 16.83 7.61 -20.50
N GLY A 186 16.10 7.94 -21.57
CA GLY A 186 16.47 7.57 -22.93
C GLY A 186 16.32 6.07 -23.22
N ALA A 187 15.75 5.33 -22.30
CA ALA A 187 15.41 3.92 -22.49
C ALA A 187 14.08 3.86 -23.28
N ALA A 188 14.15 3.92 -24.62
CA ALA A 188 13.03 3.61 -25.48
C ALA A 188 12.75 2.11 -25.39
N GLY A 189 12.06 1.70 -24.32
CA GLY A 189 11.54 0.35 -24.14
C GLY A 189 10.17 0.24 -24.80
N GLU A 190 9.85 -0.93 -25.33
CA GLU A 190 8.51 -1.26 -25.82
C GLU A 190 7.43 -0.91 -24.77
N PRO A 191 6.21 -0.52 -25.20
CA PRO A 191 5.15 -0.18 -24.26
C PRO A 191 4.86 -1.36 -23.35
N VAL A 192 5.13 -1.17 -22.04
CA VAL A 192 4.72 -2.13 -21.02
C VAL A 192 3.20 -2.20 -21.10
N ALA A 193 2.67 -3.37 -21.50
CA ALA A 193 1.24 -3.62 -21.51
C ALA A 193 0.66 -3.23 -20.16
N SER A 194 -0.33 -2.34 -20.16
CA SER A 194 -1.02 -1.90 -18.96
C SER A 194 -1.73 -3.10 -18.33
N ALA A 195 -1.08 -3.74 -17.37
CA ALA A 195 -1.78 -4.62 -16.47
C ALA A 195 -2.76 -3.72 -15.70
N GLY A 196 -4.05 -3.89 -15.95
CA GLY A 196 -5.09 -3.10 -15.32
C GLY A 196 -5.05 -3.31 -13.80
N TYR A 197 -4.77 -2.25 -13.09
CA TYR A 197 -4.96 -2.12 -11.66
C TYR A 197 -6.38 -1.66 -11.39
#